data_3d19f1fad6b9339dc105006e4a4cafdd
#
_entry.id   3d19f1fad6b9339dc105006e4a4cafdd
#
_cell.length_a   1.000
_cell.length_b   1.000
_cell.length_c   1.000
_cell.angle_alpha   90.00
_cell.angle_beta   90.00
_cell.angle_gamma   90.00
#
_symmetry.space_group_name_H-M   'P 1'
#
loop_
_entity.id
_entity.type
_entity.pdbx_description
1 polymer ?
#
loop_
_entity_poly.entity_id
_entity_poly.type
_entity_poly.pdbx_seq_one_letter_code
_entity_poly.pdbx_strand_id
1 'polypeptide(L)'
;MPLPPGLLSLLADVPGFMPDDEGEALRAAALRHLAPYGATAPRLGLEIGSYCGKSTVWLGDAARETGAALVTLDHHTGSEEHQVGLSTTTRPSSTPRPVGSTRCRTCVAPCA
;
A
#
# COMPACT_ATOMS: atom_id res chain seq x y z
N MET A 1 8.45 14.23 -11.14
CA MET A 1 8.98 13.20 -12.09
C MET A 1 8.06 11.99 -12.06
N PRO A 2 7.80 11.34 -13.18
CA PRO A 2 7.00 10.12 -13.19
C PRO A 2 7.72 9.01 -12.40
N LEU A 3 6.96 8.00 -11.97
CA LEU A 3 7.53 6.81 -11.34
C LEU A 3 8.57 6.13 -12.26
N PRO A 4 9.62 5.58 -11.69
CA PRO A 4 10.56 4.73 -12.45
C PRO A 4 9.82 3.56 -13.12
N PRO A 5 10.19 3.19 -14.37
CA PRO A 5 9.50 2.11 -15.09
C PRO A 5 9.42 0.78 -14.34
N GLY A 6 10.44 0.45 -13.55
CA GLY A 6 10.43 -0.76 -12.71
C GLY A 6 9.37 -0.73 -11.61
N LEU A 7 9.06 0.43 -11.05
CA LEU A 7 7.99 0.58 -10.07
C LEU A 7 6.60 0.55 -10.71
N LEU A 8 6.45 1.09 -11.92
CA LEU A 8 5.20 0.97 -12.69
C LEU A 8 4.89 -0.49 -13.03
N SER A 9 5.90 -1.26 -13.43
CA SER A 9 5.74 -2.70 -13.66
C SER A 9 5.33 -3.44 -12.39
N LEU A 10 5.95 -3.11 -11.26
CA LEU A 10 5.60 -3.68 -9.96
C LEU A 10 4.15 -3.36 -9.57
N LEU A 11 3.70 -2.12 -9.79
CA LEU A 11 2.33 -1.69 -9.47
C LEU A 11 1.26 -2.47 -10.24
N ALA A 12 1.55 -2.89 -11.47
CA ALA A 12 0.64 -3.70 -12.27
C ALA A 12 0.38 -5.07 -11.64
N ASP A 13 1.37 -5.63 -10.95
CA ASP A 13 1.30 -6.94 -10.32
C ASP A 13 0.83 -6.90 -8.85
N VAL A 14 0.85 -5.73 -8.21
CA VAL A 14 0.43 -5.58 -6.81
C VAL A 14 -1.09 -5.49 -6.71
N PRO A 15 -1.74 -6.43 -6.00
CA PRO A 15 -3.17 -6.35 -5.74
C PRO A 15 -3.52 -5.11 -4.91
N GLY A 16 -4.63 -4.45 -5.25
CA GLY A 16 -5.11 -3.29 -4.49
C GLY A 16 -6.20 -2.54 -5.22
N PHE A 17 -6.85 -1.64 -4.51
CA PHE A 17 -8.03 -0.90 -4.97
C PHE A 17 -7.71 0.51 -5.47
N MET A 18 -6.46 0.97 -5.29
CA MET A 18 -6.04 2.32 -5.66
C MET A 18 -5.77 2.39 -7.17
N PRO A 19 -6.49 3.22 -7.92
CA PRO A 19 -6.17 3.56 -9.29
C PRO A 19 -4.85 4.32 -9.39
N ASP A 20 -4.23 4.30 -10.57
CA ASP A 20 -2.90 4.90 -10.74
C ASP A 20 -2.92 6.44 -10.61
N ASP A 21 -4.00 7.09 -11.03
CA ASP A 21 -4.19 8.54 -10.88
C ASP A 21 -4.30 8.97 -9.40
N GLU A 22 -4.97 8.18 -8.57
CA GLU A 22 -4.99 8.38 -7.12
C GLU A 22 -3.60 8.16 -6.51
N GLY A 23 -2.89 7.14 -6.97
CA GLY A 23 -1.52 6.87 -6.57
C GLY A 23 -0.57 8.01 -6.93
N GLU A 24 -0.68 8.56 -8.14
CA GLU A 24 0.10 9.74 -8.55
C GLU A 24 -0.21 10.97 -7.69
N ALA A 25 -1.48 11.21 -7.38
CA ALA A 25 -1.89 12.30 -6.50
C ALA A 25 -1.35 12.13 -5.08
N LEU A 26 -1.40 10.90 -4.55
CA LEU A 26 -0.83 10.55 -3.24
C LEU A 26 0.68 10.79 -3.21
N ARG A 27 1.40 10.32 -4.23
CA ARG A 27 2.84 10.56 -4.37
C ARG A 27 3.18 12.05 -4.43
N ALA A 28 2.43 12.82 -5.24
CA ALA A 28 2.64 14.26 -5.35
C ALA A 28 2.41 14.98 -4.01
N ALA A 29 1.42 14.57 -3.23
CA ALA A 29 1.19 15.07 -1.89
C ALA A 29 2.35 14.71 -0.95
N ALA A 30 2.79 13.45 -0.97
CA ALA A 30 3.92 12.99 -0.16
C ALA A 30 5.21 13.74 -0.49
N LEU A 31 5.52 13.95 -1.76
CA LEU A 31 6.68 14.76 -2.19
C LEU A 31 6.66 16.17 -1.59
N ARG A 32 5.50 16.83 -1.59
CA ARG A 32 5.35 18.18 -1.01
C ARG A 32 5.59 18.19 0.50
N HIS A 33 5.05 17.19 1.21
CA HIS A 33 5.12 17.15 2.68
C HIS A 33 6.42 16.56 3.23
N LEU A 34 7.04 15.68 2.48
CA LEU A 34 8.34 15.09 2.83
C LEU A 34 9.53 15.89 2.27
N ALA A 35 9.28 16.95 1.49
CA ALA A 35 10.34 17.82 0.98
C ALA A 35 11.10 18.52 2.13
N PRO A 36 12.41 18.81 1.94
CA PRO A 36 13.20 19.48 2.95
C PRO A 36 12.80 20.94 3.08
N TYR A 37 12.16 21.28 4.20
CA TYR A 37 11.96 22.65 4.62
C TYR A 37 13.03 23.02 5.66
N GLY A 38 14.28 23.14 5.26
CA GLY A 38 15.35 23.67 6.13
C GLY A 38 15.54 22.97 7.49
N ALA A 39 14.81 21.93 7.78
CA ALA A 39 14.85 21.23 9.07
C ALA A 39 15.97 20.21 9.09
N THR A 40 16.70 20.20 10.19
CA THR A 40 17.73 19.18 10.49
C THR A 40 17.13 17.87 11.02
N ALA A 41 15.83 17.85 11.31
CA ALA A 41 15.14 16.67 11.84
C ALA A 41 14.87 15.63 10.72
N PRO A 42 15.02 14.34 11.03
CA PRO A 42 14.63 13.30 10.10
C PRO A 42 13.13 13.38 9.78
N ARG A 43 12.80 13.27 8.50
CA ARG A 43 11.41 13.30 8.04
C ARG A 43 10.88 11.88 7.99
N LEU A 44 9.66 11.72 8.49
CA LEU A 44 9.01 10.43 8.64
C LEU A 44 7.60 10.49 8.06
N GLY A 45 7.30 9.59 7.14
CA GLY A 45 5.95 9.24 6.72
C GLY A 45 5.44 8.04 7.50
N LEU A 46 4.16 8.02 7.82
CA LEU A 46 3.48 6.88 8.43
C LEU A 46 2.30 6.48 7.55
N GLU A 47 2.25 5.21 7.18
CA GLU A 47 1.12 4.58 6.52
C GLU A 47 0.47 3.57 7.46
N ILE A 48 -0.85 3.63 7.59
CA ILE A 48 -1.63 2.66 8.36
C ILE A 48 -2.57 1.94 7.40
N GLY A 49 -2.48 0.61 7.33
CA GLY A 49 -3.25 -0.21 6.41
C GLY A 49 -2.58 -0.33 5.04
N SER A 50 -1.38 -0.89 4.98
CA SER A 50 -0.64 -1.07 3.72
C SER A 50 -1.24 -2.15 2.80
N TYR A 51 -2.03 -3.08 3.34
CA TYR A 51 -2.62 -4.21 2.61
C TYR A 51 -1.56 -4.99 1.80
N CYS A 52 -1.64 -5.00 0.46
CA CYS A 52 -0.62 -5.61 -0.40
C CYS A 52 0.49 -4.64 -0.83
N GLY A 53 0.49 -3.41 -0.32
CA GLY A 53 1.55 -2.42 -0.54
C GLY A 53 1.40 -1.55 -1.78
N LYS A 54 0.22 -1.48 -2.40
CA LYS A 54 0.04 -0.66 -3.61
C LYS A 54 0.28 0.82 -3.33
N SER A 55 -0.33 1.37 -2.28
CA SER A 55 -0.05 2.74 -1.81
C SER A 55 1.38 2.91 -1.29
N THR A 56 1.93 1.85 -0.66
CA THR A 56 3.30 1.85 -0.16
C THR A 56 4.34 2.09 -1.26
N VAL A 57 4.11 1.60 -2.47
CA VAL A 57 5.02 1.84 -3.61
C VAL A 57 5.06 3.33 -3.97
N TRP A 58 3.91 3.99 -4.01
CA TRP A 58 3.82 5.43 -4.30
C TRP A 58 4.46 6.29 -3.20
N LEU A 59 4.16 5.98 -1.95
CA LEU A 59 4.72 6.68 -0.79
C LEU A 59 6.21 6.40 -0.62
N GLY A 60 6.64 5.16 -0.85
CA GLY A 60 8.03 4.74 -0.77
C GLY A 60 8.91 5.44 -1.80
N ASP A 61 8.41 5.62 -3.03
CA ASP A 61 9.13 6.38 -4.05
C ASP A 61 9.28 7.86 -3.66
N ALA A 62 8.23 8.47 -3.13
CA ALA A 62 8.30 9.84 -2.63
C ALA A 62 9.29 9.96 -1.45
N ALA A 63 9.30 9.01 -0.53
CA ALA A 63 10.24 8.98 0.58
C ALA A 63 11.68 8.82 0.09
N ARG A 64 11.91 7.94 -0.89
CA ARG A 64 13.21 7.74 -1.54
C ARG A 64 13.72 9.03 -2.20
N GLU A 65 12.87 9.72 -2.96
CA GLU A 65 13.25 10.98 -3.62
C GLU A 65 13.59 12.10 -2.64
N THR A 66 12.89 12.16 -1.52
CA THR A 66 13.07 13.21 -0.51
C THR A 66 14.11 12.88 0.55
N GLY A 67 14.60 11.64 0.59
CA GLY A 67 15.47 11.15 1.65
C GLY A 67 14.75 11.01 3.01
N ALA A 68 13.42 10.90 3.00
CA ALA A 68 12.61 10.66 4.18
C ALA A 68 12.54 9.15 4.49
N ALA A 69 12.17 8.81 5.72
CA ALA A 69 11.79 7.45 6.08
C ALA A 69 10.28 7.26 5.91
N LEU A 70 9.87 6.05 5.56
CA LEU A 70 8.48 5.63 5.55
C LEU A 70 8.32 4.42 6.49
N VAL A 71 7.37 4.50 7.40
CA VAL A 71 6.95 3.39 8.25
C VAL A 71 5.56 2.98 7.83
N THR A 72 5.35 1.68 7.61
CA THR A 72 4.04 1.13 7.28
C THR A 72 3.60 0.15 8.36
N LEU A 73 2.34 0.24 8.75
CA LEU A 73 1.73 -0.62 9.76
C LEU A 73 0.50 -1.30 9.16
N ASP A 74 0.47 -2.63 9.27
CA ASP A 74 -0.70 -3.43 8.87
C ASP A 74 -0.82 -4.66 9.76
N HIS A 75 -2.02 -5.01 10.16
CA HIS A 75 -2.26 -6.22 10.96
C HIS A 75 -2.47 -7.48 10.11
N HIS A 76 -2.54 -7.34 8.77
CA HIS A 76 -2.67 -8.41 7.77
C HIS A 76 -3.86 -9.39 7.98
N THR A 77 -4.88 -8.96 8.71
CA THR A 77 -6.10 -9.75 8.93
C THR A 77 -7.28 -9.32 8.04
N GLY A 78 -7.06 -8.30 7.20
CA GLY A 78 -8.08 -7.67 6.39
C GLY A 78 -8.95 -6.70 7.19
N SER A 79 -9.71 -5.88 6.50
CA SER A 79 -10.69 -4.98 7.09
C SER A 79 -12.07 -5.63 7.11
N GLU A 80 -13.02 -5.03 7.84
CA GLU A 80 -14.39 -5.54 7.95
C GLU A 80 -15.09 -5.64 6.59
N GLU A 81 -14.75 -4.77 5.64
CA GLU A 81 -15.29 -4.78 4.28
C GLU A 81 -14.92 -6.03 3.49
N HIS A 82 -13.86 -6.72 3.88
CA HIS A 82 -13.39 -7.96 3.24
C HIS A 82 -13.99 -9.21 3.88
N GLN A 83 -14.88 -9.07 4.86
CA GLN A 83 -15.51 -10.20 5.52
C GLN A 83 -16.65 -10.76 4.64
N VAL A 84 -16.80 -12.09 4.70
CA VAL A 84 -17.85 -12.78 3.95
C VAL A 84 -19.22 -12.34 4.46
N GLY A 85 -19.98 -11.63 3.61
CA GLY A 85 -21.33 -11.14 3.96
C GLY A 85 -21.47 -9.62 3.88
N LEU A 86 -20.41 -8.85 3.79
CA LEU A 86 -20.48 -7.43 3.49
C LEU A 86 -20.33 -7.19 1.96
N SER A 87 -21.19 -6.36 1.41
CA SER A 87 -21.67 -6.38 0.02
C SER A 87 -20.72 -5.92 -1.09
N THR A 88 -19.43 -5.91 -0.90
CA THR A 88 -18.47 -5.52 -1.95
C THR A 88 -17.74 -6.69 -2.61
N THR A 89 -17.97 -7.91 -2.15
CA THR A 89 -17.38 -9.07 -2.79
C THR A 89 -18.42 -9.75 -3.67
N THR A 90 -18.36 -9.53 -4.98
CA THR A 90 -19.01 -10.37 -5.97
C THR A 90 -18.51 -11.80 -5.79
N ARG A 91 -19.36 -12.62 -5.22
CA ARG A 91 -19.12 -14.03 -4.94
C ARG A 91 -19.07 -14.84 -6.25
N PRO A 92 -17.98 -15.52 -6.56
CA PRO A 92 -18.07 -16.70 -7.42
C PRO A 92 -18.70 -17.84 -6.60
N SER A 93 -19.69 -18.47 -7.17
CA SER A 93 -20.44 -19.58 -6.59
C SER A 93 -19.56 -20.76 -6.20
N SER A 94 -19.96 -21.39 -5.09
CA SER A 94 -19.56 -22.70 -4.57
C SER A 94 -18.36 -22.77 -3.63
N THR A 95 -18.72 -23.22 -2.44
CA THR A 95 -18.01 -23.74 -1.26
C THR A 95 -17.82 -22.74 -0.12
N PRO A 96 -18.34 -23.09 1.07
CA PRO A 96 -18.09 -22.30 2.29
C PRO A 96 -16.64 -22.52 2.72
N ARG A 97 -15.85 -21.45 2.69
CA ARG A 97 -14.53 -21.43 3.31
C ARG A 97 -14.68 -21.00 4.76
N PRO A 98 -13.97 -21.61 5.70
CA PRO A 98 -14.04 -21.24 7.09
C PRO A 98 -13.63 -19.79 7.31
N VAL A 99 -14.32 -19.12 8.20
CA VAL A 99 -14.01 -17.77 8.70
C VAL A 99 -12.62 -17.83 9.34
N GLY A 100 -11.65 -17.24 8.68
CA GLY A 100 -10.29 -17.20 9.18
C GLY A 100 -9.31 -16.74 8.12
N SER A 101 -8.81 -15.54 8.32
CA SER A 101 -7.61 -14.98 7.69
C SER A 101 -7.59 -14.97 6.14
N THR A 102 -8.06 -13.90 5.55
CA THR A 102 -7.60 -13.52 4.20
C THR A 102 -6.16 -13.03 4.30
N ARG A 103 -5.22 -13.97 4.43
CA ARG A 103 -3.81 -13.64 4.22
C ARG A 103 -3.65 -13.22 2.77
N CYS A 104 -3.12 -12.04 2.54
CA CYS A 104 -2.62 -11.66 1.23
C CYS A 104 -1.62 -12.75 0.81
N ARG A 105 -1.93 -13.55 -0.22
CA ARG A 105 -1.10 -14.69 -0.65
C ARG A 105 0.26 -14.27 -1.19
N THR A 106 0.44 -12.98 -1.45
CA THR A 106 1.70 -12.39 -1.93
C THR A 106 2.61 -11.87 -0.81
N CYS A 107 2.10 -11.76 0.41
CA CYS A 107 2.89 -11.32 1.57
C CYS A 107 3.49 -12.49 2.37
N VAL A 108 3.80 -13.60 1.74
CA VAL A 108 4.45 -14.73 2.43
C VAL A 108 5.93 -14.75 2.10
N ALA A 109 6.70 -13.93 2.79
CA ALA A 109 8.02 -14.36 3.21
C ALA A 109 7.96 -14.50 4.74
N PRO A 110 8.26 -15.66 5.34
CA PRO A 110 8.46 -15.73 6.77
C PRO A 110 9.65 -14.86 7.10
N CYS A 111 9.46 -13.91 8.01
CA CYS A 111 10.59 -13.31 8.70
C CYS A 111 11.29 -14.44 9.47
N ALA A 112 12.48 -14.78 9.02
CA ALA A 112 13.41 -15.59 9.79
C ALA A 112 14.02 -14.77 10.91
#